data_7259008578259de7c2e0c80ee0753cad
#
_entry.id   7259008578259de7c2e0c80ee0753cad
#
_cell.length_a   1.000
_cell.length_b   1.000
_cell.length_c   1.000
_cell.angle_alpha   90.00
_cell.angle_beta   90.00
_cell.angle_gamma   90.00
#
_symmetry.space_group_name_H-M   'P 1'
#
loop_
_entity.id
_entity.type
_entity.pdbx_description
1 polymer ?
#
loop_
_entity_poly.entity_id
_entity_poly.type
_entity_poly.pdbx_seq_one_letter_code
_entity_poly.pdbx_strand_id
1 'polypeptide(L)'
;MRRNTIDIITLGCSKNLVDSEKLMRQLEANGYKVTHDSPNPQGEIAVINTCGFIGDAKEESINMILEFCEAKEEGRLKKLYVMGCLSERYLKELEVEIPQVDKFYGKFNWNELLADLGKEFHDEMAIERTLTTPKHYAYLKISEGCDRSCAYCAIPIITGKHTSRPMEEIIDEVKLLVSQGVKEFQIIAQELTYYGVDLYKSQKLPELIEKIAQVPGVEWIRLHYAYPTHFPEDLFRVMRENDNVCKYMDIALQHISDNMLTRMRRNVSKSETYELIEKFRREVPGIHLRTTLMVGFPGETEEDFEELKEFVQKARFDRMGAFAYSEEEGTYAAENYEDSIPQEVKQVRLDELMALQQEISADLSHNKIGQEFKVIIDRKEGEYYIGRTQFDSPEVDPEVLIKADGKRLFSGRFYQVRITNADDFDLFGEII
;
A
#
# COMPACT_ATOMS: atom_id res chain seq x y z
N MET A 1 -28.09 -19.65 -4.46
CA MET A 1 -28.10 -18.27 -3.95
C MET A 1 -28.51 -18.25 -2.46
N ARG A 2 -27.66 -17.73 -1.60
CA ARG A 2 -27.96 -17.62 -0.14
C ARG A 2 -28.59 -16.26 0.13
N ARG A 3 -29.73 -16.24 0.81
CA ARG A 3 -30.43 -14.99 1.18
C ARG A 3 -29.60 -14.16 2.18
N ASN A 4 -29.67 -12.84 2.07
CA ASN A 4 -28.94 -11.87 2.91
C ASN A 4 -27.43 -12.11 2.93
N THR A 5 -26.85 -12.51 1.80
CA THR A 5 -25.40 -12.67 1.65
C THR A 5 -24.87 -11.70 0.61
N ILE A 6 -23.75 -11.06 0.93
CA ILE A 6 -23.03 -10.14 0.06
C ILE A 6 -21.61 -10.65 -0.10
N ASP A 7 -21.14 -10.72 -1.34
CA ASP A 7 -19.73 -10.94 -1.66
C ASP A 7 -19.08 -9.59 -1.94
N ILE A 8 -18.02 -9.26 -1.23
CA ILE A 8 -17.17 -8.09 -1.46
C ILE A 8 -15.91 -8.54 -2.16
N ILE A 9 -15.62 -7.94 -3.30
CA ILE A 9 -14.39 -8.16 -4.06
C ILE A 9 -13.58 -6.88 -3.99
N THR A 10 -12.32 -6.99 -3.57
CA THR A 10 -11.44 -5.82 -3.40
C THR A 10 -10.26 -5.92 -4.35
N LEU A 11 -10.15 -4.94 -5.23
CA LEU A 11 -9.05 -4.84 -6.18
C LEU A 11 -8.13 -3.66 -5.80
N GLY A 12 -6.86 -3.79 -6.15
CA GLY A 12 -5.87 -2.74 -6.02
C GLY A 12 -5.13 -2.73 -4.69
N CYS A 13 -5.13 -1.62 -3.97
CA CYS A 13 -4.18 -1.35 -2.89
C CYS A 13 -4.78 -1.49 -1.47
N SER A 14 -3.90 -1.48 -0.47
CA SER A 14 -4.27 -1.50 0.96
C SER A 14 -5.25 -0.41 1.39
N LYS A 15 -5.32 0.74 0.67
CA LYS A 15 -6.30 1.79 0.97
C LYS A 15 -7.71 1.34 0.60
N ASN A 16 -7.87 0.69 -0.57
CA ASN A 16 -9.13 0.06 -0.97
C ASN A 16 -9.53 -1.07 -0.02
N LEU A 17 -8.55 -1.85 0.46
CA LEU A 17 -8.81 -2.91 1.44
C LEU A 17 -9.42 -2.33 2.73
N VAL A 18 -8.84 -1.28 3.29
CA VAL A 18 -9.41 -0.60 4.48
C VAL A 18 -10.83 -0.10 4.22
N ASP A 19 -11.10 0.42 3.02
CA ASP A 19 -12.44 0.87 2.64
C ASP A 19 -13.43 -0.29 2.57
N SER A 20 -13.04 -1.42 1.97
CA SER A 20 -13.85 -2.64 1.95
C SER A 20 -14.12 -3.19 3.35
N GLU A 21 -13.12 -3.26 4.22
CA GLU A 21 -13.25 -3.74 5.59
C GLU A 21 -14.25 -2.90 6.42
N LYS A 22 -14.25 -1.57 6.23
CA LYS A 22 -15.24 -0.66 6.83
C LYS A 22 -16.64 -0.91 6.27
N LEU A 23 -16.77 -1.05 4.96
CA LEU A 23 -18.04 -1.35 4.32
C LEU A 23 -18.59 -2.71 4.78
N MET A 24 -17.75 -3.73 4.86
CA MET A 24 -18.12 -5.06 5.37
C MET A 24 -18.72 -4.96 6.77
N ARG A 25 -18.08 -4.21 7.66
CA ARG A 25 -18.58 -4.02 9.04
C ARG A 25 -19.96 -3.33 9.07
N GLN A 26 -20.18 -2.32 8.22
CA GLN A 26 -21.46 -1.65 8.09
C GLN A 26 -22.55 -2.60 7.57
N LEU A 27 -22.22 -3.44 6.58
CA LEU A 27 -23.16 -4.43 6.04
C LEU A 27 -23.49 -5.52 7.07
N GLU A 28 -22.52 -6.00 7.83
CA GLU A 28 -22.74 -6.95 8.92
C GLU A 28 -23.61 -6.39 10.03
N ALA A 29 -23.42 -5.12 10.42
CA ALA A 29 -24.27 -4.42 11.38
C ALA A 29 -25.72 -4.32 10.90
N ASN A 30 -25.92 -4.26 9.60
CA ASN A 30 -27.24 -4.26 8.94
C ASN A 30 -27.82 -5.68 8.71
N GLY A 31 -27.20 -6.72 9.24
CA GLY A 31 -27.72 -8.10 9.22
C GLY A 31 -27.38 -8.90 7.97
N TYR A 32 -26.44 -8.44 7.15
CA TYR A 32 -25.91 -9.23 6.04
C TYR A 32 -24.82 -10.19 6.55
N LYS A 33 -24.75 -11.35 5.92
CA LYS A 33 -23.56 -12.20 5.98
C LYS A 33 -22.64 -11.79 4.84
N VAL A 34 -21.45 -11.31 5.18
CA VAL A 34 -20.47 -10.84 4.20
C VAL A 34 -19.38 -11.89 4.01
N THR A 35 -18.95 -12.08 2.75
CA THR A 35 -17.74 -12.83 2.36
C THR A 35 -16.82 -11.90 1.58
N HIS A 36 -15.52 -12.08 1.74
CA HIS A 36 -14.50 -11.25 1.09
C HIS A 36 -13.63 -12.11 0.17
N ASP A 37 -13.38 -11.63 -1.04
CA ASP A 37 -12.52 -12.23 -2.07
C ASP A 37 -12.70 -13.75 -2.21
N SER A 38 -13.95 -14.21 -2.19
CA SER A 38 -14.26 -15.61 -2.35
C SER A 38 -13.95 -16.08 -3.78
N PRO A 39 -13.18 -17.15 -3.95
CA PRO A 39 -12.93 -17.72 -5.28
C PRO A 39 -14.18 -18.33 -5.91
N ASN A 40 -15.25 -18.47 -5.16
CA ASN A 40 -16.54 -18.97 -5.62
C ASN A 40 -17.68 -18.17 -4.96
N PRO A 41 -17.96 -16.94 -5.43
CA PRO A 41 -18.99 -16.09 -4.89
C PRO A 41 -20.36 -16.77 -4.96
N GLN A 42 -21.10 -16.77 -3.86
CA GLN A 42 -22.41 -17.37 -3.72
C GLN A 42 -23.45 -16.43 -3.12
N GLY A 43 -23.08 -15.17 -2.97
CA GLY A 43 -23.95 -14.14 -2.44
C GLY A 43 -25.11 -13.83 -3.37
N GLU A 44 -26.16 -13.27 -2.79
CA GLU A 44 -27.29 -12.70 -3.55
C GLU A 44 -26.89 -11.40 -4.22
N ILE A 45 -25.93 -10.71 -3.65
CA ILE A 45 -25.41 -9.41 -4.05
C ILE A 45 -23.88 -9.51 -4.12
N ALA A 46 -23.27 -8.88 -5.12
CA ALA A 46 -21.85 -8.63 -5.18
C ALA A 46 -21.57 -7.12 -5.19
N VAL A 47 -20.50 -6.72 -4.49
CA VAL A 47 -19.96 -5.35 -4.53
C VAL A 47 -18.48 -5.45 -4.90
N ILE A 48 -18.08 -4.82 -5.99
CA ILE A 48 -16.69 -4.79 -6.45
C ILE A 48 -16.10 -3.42 -6.13
N ASN A 49 -15.09 -3.39 -5.28
CA ASN A 49 -14.29 -2.19 -4.98
C ASN A 49 -13.08 -2.16 -5.91
N THR A 50 -13.11 -1.28 -6.89
CA THR A 50 -12.24 -1.26 -8.06
C THR A 50 -11.00 -0.39 -7.89
N CYS A 51 -9.93 -0.71 -8.62
CA CYS A 51 -8.74 0.12 -8.79
C CYS A 51 -8.79 0.87 -10.13
N GLY A 52 -8.46 2.15 -10.13
CA GLY A 52 -8.45 3.02 -11.33
C GLY A 52 -7.15 3.79 -11.49
N PHE A 53 -6.04 3.32 -10.89
CA PHE A 53 -4.82 4.09 -10.78
C PHE A 53 -3.92 3.98 -12.02
N ILE A 54 -3.64 2.77 -12.50
CA ILE A 54 -2.80 2.49 -13.67
C ILE A 54 -3.50 1.52 -14.64
N GLY A 55 -3.02 1.48 -15.88
CA GLY A 55 -3.61 0.69 -16.97
C GLY A 55 -3.96 -0.74 -16.58
N ASP A 56 -2.98 -1.52 -16.11
CA ASP A 56 -3.15 -2.93 -15.75
C ASP A 56 -4.22 -3.13 -14.66
N ALA A 57 -4.22 -2.27 -13.64
CA ALA A 57 -5.22 -2.34 -12.56
C ALA A 57 -6.63 -1.93 -13.02
N LYS A 58 -6.73 -1.06 -14.03
CA LYS A 58 -8.00 -0.72 -14.69
C LYS A 58 -8.52 -1.92 -15.48
N GLU A 59 -7.65 -2.57 -16.25
CA GLU A 59 -7.98 -3.78 -17.01
C GLU A 59 -8.44 -4.92 -16.10
N GLU A 60 -7.71 -5.20 -15.02
CA GLU A 60 -8.11 -6.17 -14.00
C GLU A 60 -9.50 -5.85 -13.44
N SER A 61 -9.74 -4.59 -13.11
CA SER A 61 -11.04 -4.15 -12.57
C SER A 61 -12.18 -4.33 -13.57
N ILE A 62 -11.96 -3.99 -14.84
CA ILE A 62 -12.97 -4.16 -15.90
C ILE A 62 -13.25 -5.65 -16.13
N ASN A 63 -12.22 -6.49 -16.24
CA ASN A 63 -12.36 -7.92 -16.42
C ASN A 63 -13.16 -8.56 -15.27
N MET A 64 -12.88 -8.17 -14.02
CA MET A 64 -13.64 -8.64 -12.87
C MET A 64 -15.12 -8.21 -12.94
N ILE A 65 -15.41 -6.97 -13.33
CA ILE A 65 -16.79 -6.50 -13.51
C ILE A 65 -17.51 -7.35 -14.56
N LEU A 66 -16.88 -7.61 -15.71
CA LEU A 66 -17.47 -8.40 -16.79
C LEU A 66 -17.73 -9.86 -16.37
N GLU A 67 -16.82 -10.48 -15.62
CA GLU A 67 -17.02 -11.83 -15.06
C GLU A 67 -18.26 -11.88 -14.14
N PHE A 68 -18.46 -10.86 -13.32
CA PHE A 68 -19.63 -10.77 -12.43
C PHE A 68 -20.91 -10.41 -13.19
N CYS A 69 -20.83 -9.71 -14.33
CA CYS A 69 -21.97 -9.52 -15.23
C CYS A 69 -22.44 -10.84 -15.81
N GLU A 70 -21.53 -11.70 -16.30
CA GLU A 70 -21.83 -13.06 -16.76
C GLU A 70 -22.48 -13.89 -15.64
N ALA A 71 -21.91 -13.84 -14.44
CA ALA A 71 -22.46 -14.52 -13.27
C ALA A 71 -23.91 -14.09 -12.96
N LYS A 72 -24.22 -12.82 -13.18
CA LYS A 72 -25.57 -12.28 -13.00
C LYS A 72 -26.52 -12.77 -14.10
N GLU A 73 -26.09 -12.78 -15.36
CA GLU A 73 -26.88 -13.28 -16.50
C GLU A 73 -27.19 -14.78 -16.35
N GLU A 74 -26.26 -15.56 -15.82
CA GLU A 74 -26.46 -16.98 -15.49
C GLU A 74 -27.34 -17.20 -14.24
N GLY A 75 -27.78 -16.13 -13.57
CA GLY A 75 -28.61 -16.21 -12.37
C GLY A 75 -27.87 -16.66 -11.11
N ARG A 76 -26.53 -16.59 -11.10
CA ARG A 76 -25.69 -16.91 -9.94
C ARG A 76 -25.69 -15.78 -8.89
N LEU A 77 -25.98 -14.54 -9.29
CA LEU A 77 -26.22 -13.42 -8.39
C LEU A 77 -27.43 -12.60 -8.89
N LYS A 78 -28.05 -11.82 -7.98
CA LYS A 78 -29.21 -10.98 -8.33
C LYS A 78 -28.84 -9.56 -8.61
N LYS A 79 -27.85 -9.02 -7.87
CA LYS A 79 -27.45 -7.63 -7.98
C LYS A 79 -25.93 -7.50 -7.99
N LEU A 80 -25.46 -6.63 -8.84
CA LEU A 80 -24.04 -6.28 -8.97
C LEU A 80 -23.89 -4.77 -8.77
N TYR A 81 -23.10 -4.40 -7.79
CA TYR A 81 -22.72 -3.01 -7.52
C TYR A 81 -21.21 -2.84 -7.70
N VAL A 82 -20.80 -1.70 -8.21
CA VAL A 82 -19.40 -1.37 -8.44
C VAL A 82 -19.09 -0.04 -7.77
N MET A 83 -17.96 0.04 -7.09
CA MET A 83 -17.46 1.25 -6.42
C MET A 83 -15.93 1.32 -6.51
N GLY A 84 -15.33 2.37 -5.95
CA GLY A 84 -13.89 2.49 -5.84
C GLY A 84 -13.28 3.46 -6.84
N CYS A 85 -11.96 3.34 -7.02
CA CYS A 85 -11.17 4.33 -7.76
C CYS A 85 -11.50 4.38 -9.27
N LEU A 86 -11.74 3.23 -9.90
CA LEU A 86 -12.13 3.20 -11.32
C LEU A 86 -13.51 3.84 -11.51
N SER A 87 -14.46 3.44 -10.66
CA SER A 87 -15.80 3.96 -10.70
C SER A 87 -15.87 5.48 -10.43
N GLU A 88 -15.04 5.98 -9.49
CA GLU A 88 -14.93 7.43 -9.24
C GLU A 88 -14.45 8.19 -10.48
N ARG A 89 -13.45 7.63 -11.18
CA ARG A 89 -12.80 8.29 -12.32
C ARG A 89 -13.63 8.26 -13.60
N TYR A 90 -14.36 7.18 -13.85
CA TYR A 90 -15.03 6.87 -15.12
C TYR A 90 -16.52 6.54 -14.96
N LEU A 91 -17.21 7.13 -13.97
CA LEU A 91 -18.58 6.78 -13.61
C LEU A 91 -19.53 6.79 -14.82
N LYS A 92 -19.49 7.88 -15.58
CA LYS A 92 -20.42 8.09 -16.72
C LYS A 92 -20.15 7.14 -17.89
N GLU A 93 -18.89 6.90 -18.14
CA GLU A 93 -18.44 5.99 -19.20
C GLU A 93 -18.83 4.55 -18.85
N LEU A 94 -18.58 4.13 -17.62
CA LEU A 94 -18.91 2.78 -17.14
C LEU A 94 -20.41 2.51 -17.13
N GLU A 95 -21.25 3.47 -16.76
CA GLU A 95 -22.70 3.34 -16.80
C GLU A 95 -23.23 3.11 -18.23
N VAL A 96 -22.56 3.68 -19.24
CA VAL A 96 -22.94 3.52 -20.65
C VAL A 96 -22.41 2.20 -21.23
N GLU A 97 -21.15 1.87 -20.92
CA GLU A 97 -20.45 0.73 -21.53
C GLU A 97 -20.81 -0.61 -20.87
N ILE A 98 -21.17 -0.60 -19.58
CA ILE A 98 -21.49 -1.85 -18.83
C ILE A 98 -22.86 -1.70 -18.14
N PRO A 99 -23.96 -1.63 -18.91
CA PRO A 99 -25.31 -1.45 -18.38
C PRO A 99 -25.86 -2.64 -17.58
N GLN A 100 -25.16 -3.78 -17.56
CA GLN A 100 -25.50 -4.97 -16.77
C GLN A 100 -25.27 -4.75 -15.26
N VAL A 101 -24.42 -3.81 -14.86
CA VAL A 101 -24.23 -3.41 -13.46
C VAL A 101 -25.48 -2.66 -12.98
N ASP A 102 -25.99 -3.02 -11.81
CA ASP A 102 -27.20 -2.38 -11.26
C ASP A 102 -26.98 -0.92 -10.90
N LYS A 103 -25.82 -0.61 -10.34
CA LYS A 103 -25.39 0.78 -10.06
C LYS A 103 -23.89 0.87 -9.82
N PHE A 104 -23.32 1.96 -10.31
CA PHE A 104 -21.96 2.39 -9.99
C PHE A 104 -22.02 3.48 -8.91
N TYR A 105 -21.06 3.45 -8.00
CA TYR A 105 -20.87 4.44 -6.93
C TYR A 105 -19.47 5.01 -6.98
N GLY A 106 -19.32 6.27 -6.61
CA GLY A 106 -18.01 6.84 -6.35
C GLY A 106 -17.32 6.18 -5.15
N LYS A 107 -16.04 6.46 -5.00
CA LYS A 107 -15.20 5.85 -3.95
C LYS A 107 -15.77 6.05 -2.54
N PHE A 108 -16.45 7.16 -2.28
CA PHE A 108 -16.88 7.57 -0.95
C PHE A 108 -18.41 7.47 -0.73
N ASN A 109 -19.15 6.92 -1.69
CA ASN A 109 -20.62 6.89 -1.67
C ASN A 109 -21.21 5.69 -0.91
N TRP A 110 -20.59 5.26 0.20
CA TRP A 110 -21.06 4.10 0.98
C TRP A 110 -22.46 4.29 1.54
N ASN A 111 -22.79 5.50 2.02
CA ASN A 111 -24.13 5.81 2.53
C ASN A 111 -25.19 5.62 1.46
N GLU A 112 -24.89 5.96 0.21
CA GLU A 112 -25.79 5.78 -0.91
C GLU A 112 -26.00 4.30 -1.24
N LEU A 113 -24.92 3.52 -1.26
CA LEU A 113 -24.99 2.07 -1.45
C LEU A 113 -25.82 1.39 -0.34
N LEU A 114 -25.64 1.77 0.92
CA LEU A 114 -26.45 1.26 2.02
C LEU A 114 -27.92 1.67 1.89
N ALA A 115 -28.21 2.92 1.51
CA ALA A 115 -29.57 3.41 1.29
C ALA A 115 -30.28 2.64 0.16
N ASP A 116 -29.61 2.33 -0.94
CA ASP A 116 -30.14 1.52 -2.04
C ASP A 116 -30.41 0.06 -1.65
N LEU A 117 -29.72 -0.43 -0.63
CA LEU A 117 -29.99 -1.71 0.02
C LEU A 117 -31.13 -1.62 1.07
N GLY A 118 -31.72 -0.42 1.29
CA GLY A 118 -32.71 -0.18 2.33
C GLY A 118 -32.13 -0.25 3.75
N LYS A 119 -30.89 0.18 3.91
CA LYS A 119 -30.09 0.12 5.15
C LYS A 119 -29.58 1.50 5.54
N GLU A 120 -29.13 1.62 6.79
CA GLU A 120 -28.62 2.87 7.35
C GLU A 120 -27.11 2.74 7.63
N PHE A 121 -26.41 3.86 7.56
CA PHE A 121 -25.03 3.95 8.00
C PHE A 121 -24.98 4.14 9.51
N HIS A 122 -24.18 3.35 10.21
CA HIS A 122 -24.02 3.38 11.65
C HIS A 122 -22.78 4.24 12.01
N ASP A 123 -22.99 5.52 12.30
CA ASP A 123 -21.93 6.47 12.64
C ASP A 123 -21.12 6.03 13.87
N GLU A 124 -21.79 5.39 14.85
CA GLU A 124 -21.15 4.86 16.05
C GLU A 124 -20.12 3.76 15.77
N MET A 125 -20.17 3.15 14.58
CA MET A 125 -19.24 2.12 14.12
C MET A 125 -18.24 2.63 13.07
N ALA A 126 -18.10 3.94 12.88
CA ALA A 126 -17.27 4.52 11.83
C ALA A 126 -15.78 4.14 11.90
N ILE A 127 -15.28 3.83 13.10
CA ILE A 127 -13.91 3.34 13.33
C ILE A 127 -13.80 1.82 13.34
N GLU A 128 -14.93 1.10 13.35
CA GLU A 128 -14.93 -0.37 13.32
C GLU A 128 -14.77 -0.88 11.89
N ARG A 129 -14.14 -2.05 11.77
CA ARG A 129 -14.01 -2.75 10.49
C ARG A 129 -13.84 -4.26 10.70
N THR A 130 -14.21 -5.02 9.69
CA THR A 130 -14.04 -6.47 9.65
C THR A 130 -12.70 -6.76 8.98
N LEU A 131 -11.68 -7.09 9.79
CA LEU A 131 -10.34 -7.34 9.27
C LEU A 131 -10.31 -8.56 8.35
N THR A 132 -9.67 -8.39 7.21
CA THR A 132 -9.41 -9.43 6.21
C THR A 132 -7.96 -9.90 6.22
N THR A 133 -7.07 -9.09 6.78
CA THR A 133 -5.67 -9.46 7.04
C THR A 133 -5.56 -10.50 8.17
N PRO A 134 -4.42 -11.20 8.29
CA PRO A 134 -4.10 -11.94 9.50
C PRO A 134 -4.27 -11.09 10.75
N LYS A 135 -4.81 -11.70 11.83
CA LYS A 135 -5.26 -10.96 13.03
C LYS A 135 -4.19 -10.13 13.74
N HIS A 136 -2.91 -10.34 13.44
CA HIS A 136 -1.81 -9.70 14.14
C HIS A 136 -1.31 -8.41 13.47
N TYR A 137 -1.72 -8.12 12.26
CA TYR A 137 -1.44 -6.82 11.65
C TYR A 137 -2.66 -6.20 10.97
N ALA A 138 -2.65 -4.89 10.83
CA ALA A 138 -3.68 -4.15 10.12
C ALA A 138 -3.09 -2.93 9.41
N TYR A 139 -3.67 -2.59 8.27
CA TYR A 139 -3.41 -1.30 7.63
C TYR A 139 -4.18 -0.19 8.37
N LEU A 140 -3.55 0.93 8.65
CA LEU A 140 -4.15 2.09 9.32
C LEU A 140 -4.09 3.29 8.38
N LYS A 141 -5.21 3.60 7.76
CA LYS A 141 -5.34 4.74 6.85
C LYS A 141 -5.55 6.03 7.65
N ILE A 142 -4.56 6.95 7.60
CA ILE A 142 -4.55 8.18 8.41
C ILE A 142 -5.05 9.42 7.66
N SER A 143 -5.07 9.37 6.34
CA SER A 143 -5.59 10.44 5.48
C SER A 143 -6.05 9.89 4.14
N GLU A 144 -6.75 10.72 3.37
CA GLU A 144 -7.20 10.44 2.01
C GLU A 144 -6.83 11.62 1.10
N GLY A 145 -6.62 11.35 -0.20
CA GLY A 145 -6.27 12.39 -1.18
C GLY A 145 -4.82 12.85 -1.10
N CYS A 146 -4.42 13.71 -2.04
CA CYS A 146 -3.06 14.21 -2.13
C CYS A 146 -3.02 15.58 -2.82
N ASP A 147 -2.31 16.53 -2.21
CA ASP A 147 -2.11 17.88 -2.76
C ASP A 147 -0.82 18.02 -3.58
N ARG A 148 -0.06 16.92 -3.76
CA ARG A 148 1.14 16.93 -4.62
C ARG A 148 0.75 17.00 -6.09
N SER A 149 1.52 17.71 -6.86
CA SER A 149 1.28 17.95 -8.29
C SER A 149 2.17 17.11 -9.21
N CYS A 150 2.50 15.87 -8.82
CA CYS A 150 3.33 14.97 -9.63
C CYS A 150 2.71 14.78 -11.01
N ALA A 151 3.50 15.01 -12.08
CA ALA A 151 2.99 15.12 -13.44
C ALA A 151 2.30 13.83 -13.96
N TYR A 152 2.72 12.68 -13.49
CA TYR A 152 2.22 11.35 -13.90
C TYR A 152 1.03 10.84 -13.06
N CYS A 153 0.64 11.54 -12.00
CA CYS A 153 -0.18 10.95 -10.93
C CYS A 153 -1.65 11.31 -11.08
N ALA A 154 -2.51 10.30 -11.18
CA ALA A 154 -3.96 10.44 -11.23
C ALA A 154 -4.63 10.56 -9.84
N ILE A 155 -3.90 10.42 -8.74
CA ILE A 155 -4.47 10.44 -7.39
C ILE A 155 -5.32 11.69 -7.10
N PRO A 156 -4.86 12.93 -7.40
CA PRO A 156 -5.69 14.10 -7.16
C PRO A 156 -7.00 14.12 -7.95
N ILE A 157 -7.04 13.44 -9.11
CA ILE A 157 -8.25 13.31 -9.95
C ILE A 157 -9.22 12.31 -9.32
N ILE A 158 -8.70 11.22 -8.74
CA ILE A 158 -9.49 10.10 -8.20
C ILE A 158 -9.98 10.40 -6.78
N THR A 159 -9.09 10.88 -5.90
CA THR A 159 -9.36 10.99 -4.46
C THR A 159 -9.45 12.43 -3.97
N GLY A 160 -9.20 13.40 -4.85
CA GLY A 160 -9.26 14.82 -4.52
C GLY A 160 -8.12 15.29 -3.63
N LYS A 161 -8.39 16.39 -2.91
CA LYS A 161 -7.43 17.03 -2.02
C LYS A 161 -7.14 16.20 -0.78
N HIS A 162 -5.95 16.42 -0.21
CA HIS A 162 -5.55 15.79 1.04
C HIS A 162 -6.52 16.14 2.19
N THR A 163 -6.99 15.11 2.87
CA THR A 163 -7.87 15.23 4.03
C THR A 163 -7.39 14.29 5.13
N SER A 164 -6.87 14.86 6.21
CA SER A 164 -6.40 14.11 7.38
C SER A 164 -7.57 13.64 8.25
N ARG A 165 -7.46 12.45 8.80
CA ARG A 165 -8.35 12.00 9.87
C ARG A 165 -7.93 12.64 11.21
N PRO A 166 -8.88 12.95 12.10
CA PRO A 166 -8.56 13.42 13.45
C PRO A 166 -7.67 12.45 14.21
N MET A 167 -6.68 12.97 14.93
CA MET A 167 -5.69 12.15 15.64
C MET A 167 -6.35 11.25 16.70
N GLU A 168 -7.33 11.79 17.41
CA GLU A 168 -8.09 11.08 18.44
C GLU A 168 -8.82 9.88 17.87
N GLU A 169 -9.47 10.03 16.70
CA GLU A 169 -10.18 8.95 16.00
C GLU A 169 -9.21 7.83 15.60
N ILE A 170 -8.03 8.19 15.10
CA ILE A 170 -6.99 7.22 14.72
C ILE A 170 -6.52 6.44 15.96
N ILE A 171 -6.26 7.12 17.07
CA ILE A 171 -5.83 6.48 18.32
C ILE A 171 -6.90 5.55 18.87
N ASP A 172 -8.17 5.92 18.78
CA ASP A 172 -9.27 5.07 19.26
C ASP A 172 -9.44 3.83 18.34
N GLU A 173 -9.26 3.97 17.01
CA GLU A 173 -9.19 2.81 16.10
C GLU A 173 -8.01 1.90 16.46
N VAL A 174 -6.83 2.44 16.75
CA VAL A 174 -5.66 1.65 17.17
C VAL A 174 -5.94 0.85 18.44
N LYS A 175 -6.52 1.48 19.49
CA LYS A 175 -6.88 0.80 20.73
C LYS A 175 -7.90 -0.32 20.48
N LEU A 176 -8.91 -0.07 19.64
CA LEU A 176 -9.89 -1.06 19.25
C LEU A 176 -9.23 -2.26 18.56
N LEU A 177 -8.38 -2.02 17.57
CA LEU A 177 -7.67 -3.07 16.84
C LEU A 177 -6.72 -3.87 17.73
N VAL A 178 -6.01 -3.22 18.65
CA VAL A 178 -5.19 -3.91 19.67
C VAL A 178 -6.04 -4.83 20.52
N SER A 179 -7.24 -4.40 20.94
CA SER A 179 -8.16 -5.24 21.70
C SER A 179 -8.62 -6.49 20.95
N GLN A 180 -8.58 -6.45 19.62
CA GLN A 180 -8.88 -7.59 18.72
C GLN A 180 -7.66 -8.48 18.44
N GLY A 181 -6.47 -8.09 18.90
CA GLY A 181 -5.23 -8.86 18.77
C GLY A 181 -4.22 -8.34 17.75
N VAL A 182 -4.48 -7.19 17.15
CA VAL A 182 -3.51 -6.54 16.24
C VAL A 182 -2.30 -6.05 17.04
N LYS A 183 -1.11 -6.30 16.53
CA LYS A 183 0.18 -5.94 17.13
C LYS A 183 1.03 -5.06 16.23
N GLU A 184 0.84 -5.19 14.93
CA GLU A 184 1.58 -4.43 13.92
C GLU A 184 0.62 -3.56 13.12
N PHE A 185 1.00 -2.29 12.94
CA PHE A 185 0.25 -1.31 12.19
C PHE A 185 1.03 -0.83 10.97
N GLN A 186 0.46 -1.04 9.78
CA GLN A 186 0.95 -0.49 8.52
C GLN A 186 0.32 0.89 8.32
N ILE A 187 1.04 1.96 8.60
CA ILE A 187 0.51 3.33 8.47
C ILE A 187 0.52 3.73 7.00
N ILE A 188 -0.65 3.98 6.44
CA ILE A 188 -0.85 4.25 5.02
C ILE A 188 -1.61 5.56 4.76
N ALA A 189 -1.26 6.20 3.66
CA ALA A 189 -1.93 7.34 3.05
C ALA A 189 -1.55 7.38 1.55
N GLN A 190 -2.06 8.32 0.79
CA GLN A 190 -1.53 8.61 -0.54
C GLN A 190 -0.21 9.40 -0.44
N GLU A 191 -0.09 10.24 0.58
CA GLU A 191 1.14 10.94 0.96
C GLU A 191 1.18 11.09 2.47
N LEU A 192 2.09 10.32 3.09
CA LEU A 192 2.13 10.17 4.54
C LEU A 192 2.62 11.43 5.26
N THR A 193 3.65 12.09 4.70
CA THR A 193 4.36 13.19 5.39
C THR A 193 3.53 14.48 5.48
N TYR A 194 2.45 14.58 4.72
CA TYR A 194 1.55 15.73 4.71
C TYR A 194 0.47 15.69 5.80
N TYR A 195 0.39 14.58 6.56
CA TYR A 195 -0.62 14.41 7.61
C TYR A 195 -0.67 15.60 8.57
N GLY A 196 -1.86 16.12 8.76
CA GLY A 196 -2.18 17.20 9.72
C GLY A 196 -2.09 18.62 9.16
N VAL A 197 -1.51 18.82 7.96
CA VAL A 197 -1.35 20.18 7.40
C VAL A 197 -2.69 20.86 7.15
N ASP A 198 -3.68 20.14 6.62
CA ASP A 198 -5.03 20.63 6.39
C ASP A 198 -5.78 20.89 7.70
N LEU A 199 -5.72 19.96 8.64
CA LEU A 199 -6.51 19.96 9.87
C LEU A 199 -5.87 20.79 10.99
N TYR A 200 -4.55 20.66 11.20
CA TYR A 200 -3.81 21.29 12.31
C TYR A 200 -2.89 22.43 11.87
N LYS A 201 -2.86 22.78 10.57
CA LYS A 201 -2.00 23.81 9.98
C LYS A 201 -0.50 23.55 10.11
N SER A 202 -0.11 22.33 10.39
CA SER A 202 1.28 21.86 10.49
C SER A 202 1.37 20.35 10.28
N GLN A 203 2.54 19.86 9.88
CA GLN A 203 2.80 18.43 9.81
C GLN A 203 2.70 17.80 11.20
N LYS A 204 1.87 16.80 11.36
CA LYS A 204 1.57 16.12 12.64
C LYS A 204 1.90 14.63 12.63
N LEU A 205 2.54 14.15 11.58
CA LEU A 205 2.92 12.73 11.51
C LEU A 205 3.80 12.30 12.70
N PRO A 206 4.89 13.01 13.07
CA PRO A 206 5.71 12.59 14.20
C PRO A 206 4.93 12.46 15.50
N GLU A 207 4.07 13.44 15.81
CA GLU A 207 3.22 13.43 17.01
C GLU A 207 2.23 12.26 16.99
N LEU A 208 1.61 11.98 15.83
CA LEU A 208 0.69 10.86 15.69
C LEU A 208 1.40 9.53 15.93
N ILE A 209 2.57 9.30 15.29
CA ILE A 209 3.33 8.07 15.43
C ILE A 209 3.80 7.86 16.88
N GLU A 210 4.27 8.90 17.54
CA GLU A 210 4.66 8.83 18.94
C GLU A 210 3.48 8.44 19.86
N LYS A 211 2.29 9.01 19.62
CA LYS A 211 1.07 8.63 20.37
C LYS A 211 0.64 7.19 20.09
N ILE A 212 0.72 6.71 18.84
CA ILE A 212 0.44 5.30 18.51
C ILE A 212 1.44 4.39 19.22
N ALA A 213 2.73 4.76 19.24
CA ALA A 213 3.78 3.98 19.88
C ALA A 213 3.55 3.81 21.40
N GLN A 214 2.86 4.76 22.03
CA GLN A 214 2.51 4.71 23.46
C GLN A 214 1.27 3.87 23.77
N VAL A 215 0.52 3.42 22.79
CA VAL A 215 -0.66 2.55 23.03
C VAL A 215 -0.19 1.16 23.47
N PRO A 216 -0.58 0.68 24.66
CA PRO A 216 -0.18 -0.63 25.13
C PRO A 216 -0.65 -1.74 24.19
N GLY A 217 0.25 -2.64 23.82
CA GLY A 217 -0.02 -3.74 22.88
C GLY A 217 0.39 -3.48 21.44
N VAL A 218 0.77 -2.26 21.10
CA VAL A 218 1.39 -1.94 19.81
C VAL A 218 2.86 -2.38 19.85
N GLU A 219 3.20 -3.39 19.03
CA GLU A 219 4.54 -3.98 18.97
C GLU A 219 5.36 -3.49 17.78
N TRP A 220 4.72 -3.19 16.64
CA TRP A 220 5.35 -2.64 15.44
C TRP A 220 4.48 -1.60 14.74
N ILE A 221 5.13 -0.52 14.33
CA ILE A 221 4.56 0.56 13.50
C ILE A 221 5.45 0.72 12.29
N ARG A 222 4.89 0.55 11.09
CA ARG A 222 5.62 0.67 9.82
C ARG A 222 5.04 1.79 8.98
N LEU A 223 5.91 2.59 8.36
CA LEU A 223 5.53 3.80 7.63
C LEU A 223 5.65 3.59 6.12
N HIS A 224 4.59 3.90 5.37
CA HIS A 224 4.51 3.72 3.94
C HIS A 224 4.18 5.01 3.19
N TYR A 225 4.66 5.11 1.94
CA TYR A 225 4.29 6.18 1.00
C TYR A 225 4.72 7.59 1.46
N ALA A 226 5.94 7.72 1.97
CA ALA A 226 6.52 9.02 2.29
C ALA A 226 6.94 9.77 1.02
N TYR A 227 6.87 11.10 1.09
CA TYR A 227 7.31 11.99 0.02
C TYR A 227 8.64 12.65 0.40
N PRO A 228 9.60 12.84 -0.53
CA PRO A 228 10.94 13.31 -0.17
C PRO A 228 11.00 14.79 0.23
N THR A 229 10.11 15.65 -0.31
CA THR A 229 10.18 17.10 -0.10
C THR A 229 9.56 17.48 1.24
N HIS A 230 10.25 18.33 2.00
CA HIS A 230 9.79 18.79 3.32
C HIS A 230 9.50 17.64 4.28
N PHE A 231 10.39 16.65 4.29
CA PHE A 231 10.28 15.51 5.22
C PHE A 231 10.27 16.00 6.67
N PRO A 232 9.33 15.52 7.53
CA PRO A 232 9.21 16.01 8.90
C PRO A 232 10.40 15.56 9.76
N GLU A 233 11.26 16.53 10.12
CA GLU A 233 12.53 16.33 10.81
C GLU A 233 12.39 15.55 12.14
N ASP A 234 11.34 15.82 12.89
CA ASP A 234 11.09 15.19 14.19
C ASP A 234 10.77 13.67 14.06
N LEU A 235 10.43 13.21 12.84
CA LEU A 235 10.17 11.80 12.60
C LEU A 235 11.44 10.94 12.78
N PHE A 236 12.63 11.46 12.46
CA PHE A 236 13.90 10.77 12.73
C PHE A 236 14.08 10.47 14.20
N ARG A 237 13.76 11.44 15.08
CA ARG A 237 13.79 11.26 16.54
C ARG A 237 12.80 10.17 16.96
N VAL A 238 11.56 10.26 16.49
CA VAL A 238 10.51 9.30 16.82
C VAL A 238 10.90 7.88 16.42
N MET A 239 11.46 7.69 15.22
CA MET A 239 11.94 6.38 14.76
C MET A 239 13.13 5.85 15.57
N ARG A 240 13.99 6.72 16.07
CA ARG A 240 15.17 6.33 16.84
C ARG A 240 14.83 5.99 18.29
N GLU A 241 13.91 6.74 18.90
CA GLU A 241 13.62 6.68 20.33
C GLU A 241 12.49 5.71 20.71
N ASN A 242 11.71 5.22 19.74
CA ASN A 242 10.65 4.25 19.99
C ASN A 242 10.98 2.91 19.32
N ASP A 243 11.28 1.90 20.12
CA ASP A 243 11.70 0.57 19.67
C ASP A 243 10.61 -0.18 18.87
N ASN A 244 9.35 0.21 19.05
CA ASN A 244 8.21 -0.34 18.30
C ASN A 244 7.93 0.42 16.99
N VAL A 245 8.63 1.49 16.68
CA VAL A 245 8.63 2.10 15.35
C VAL A 245 9.69 1.40 14.51
N CYS A 246 9.25 0.65 13.51
CA CYS A 246 10.14 -0.12 12.64
C CYS A 246 11.17 0.80 11.98
N LYS A 247 12.44 0.39 11.99
CA LYS A 247 13.50 1.08 11.23
C LYS A 247 13.38 0.75 9.75
N TYR A 248 12.28 1.19 9.18
CA TYR A 248 11.87 0.97 7.80
C TYR A 248 11.18 2.23 7.29
N MET A 249 11.56 2.70 6.10
CA MET A 249 10.93 3.85 5.47
C MET A 249 10.71 3.57 3.99
N ASP A 250 9.46 3.59 3.58
CA ASP A 250 9.06 3.53 2.18
C ASP A 250 8.90 4.96 1.65
N ILE A 251 9.83 5.38 0.78
CA ILE A 251 9.91 6.72 0.23
C ILE A 251 9.93 6.69 -1.29
N ALA A 252 8.88 7.22 -1.92
CA ALA A 252 8.73 7.22 -3.37
C ALA A 252 9.59 8.31 -4.03
N LEU A 253 10.81 7.98 -4.46
CA LEU A 253 11.75 8.92 -5.08
C LEU A 253 11.47 9.14 -6.56
N GLN A 254 11.06 8.10 -7.27
CA GLN A 254 10.69 8.05 -8.69
C GLN A 254 11.88 8.16 -9.65
N HIS A 255 12.77 9.11 -9.48
CA HIS A 255 13.97 9.33 -10.30
C HIS A 255 15.05 10.07 -9.50
N ILE A 256 16.25 10.28 -10.11
CA ILE A 256 17.34 11.04 -9.51
C ILE A 256 17.82 12.21 -10.40
N SER A 257 17.69 12.09 -11.71
CA SER A 257 18.11 13.17 -12.63
C SER A 257 17.29 14.43 -12.40
N ASP A 258 17.93 15.59 -12.28
CA ASP A 258 17.26 16.87 -12.10
C ASP A 258 16.33 17.21 -13.28
N ASN A 259 16.68 16.78 -14.51
CA ASN A 259 15.81 16.87 -15.67
C ASN A 259 14.49 16.12 -15.40
N MET A 260 14.56 14.86 -15.03
CA MET A 260 13.37 14.03 -14.77
C MET A 260 12.60 14.52 -13.55
N LEU A 261 13.25 14.83 -12.44
CA LEU A 261 12.59 15.35 -11.24
C LEU A 261 11.80 16.63 -11.51
N THR A 262 12.36 17.52 -12.35
CA THR A 262 11.68 18.74 -12.79
C THR A 262 10.47 18.44 -13.66
N ARG A 263 10.62 17.59 -14.68
CA ARG A 263 9.53 17.19 -15.59
C ARG A 263 8.43 16.43 -14.87
N MET A 264 8.80 15.56 -13.94
CA MET A 264 7.85 14.83 -13.06
C MET A 264 7.22 15.74 -11.99
N ARG A 265 7.64 17.00 -11.86
CA ARG A 265 7.16 17.99 -10.87
C ARG A 265 7.31 17.49 -9.44
N ARG A 266 8.49 16.91 -9.14
CA ARG A 266 8.75 16.34 -7.80
C ARG A 266 9.14 17.38 -6.75
N ASN A 267 9.49 18.60 -7.15
CA ASN A 267 9.90 19.68 -6.26
C ASN A 267 11.04 19.28 -5.30
N VAL A 268 11.95 18.47 -5.76
CA VAL A 268 13.16 18.02 -5.07
C VAL A 268 14.26 17.91 -6.11
N SER A 269 15.48 18.25 -5.73
CA SER A 269 16.67 18.10 -6.58
C SER A 269 17.41 16.78 -6.29
N LYS A 270 18.33 16.42 -7.19
CA LYS A 270 19.26 15.33 -7.01
C LYS A 270 20.05 15.46 -5.70
N SER A 271 20.61 16.64 -5.41
CA SER A 271 21.40 16.87 -4.20
C SER A 271 20.55 16.70 -2.93
N GLU A 272 19.35 17.27 -2.88
CA GLU A 272 18.44 17.13 -1.75
C GLU A 272 18.02 15.66 -1.53
N THR A 273 17.87 14.89 -2.61
CA THR A 273 17.56 13.45 -2.52
C THR A 273 18.70 12.68 -1.87
N TYR A 274 19.96 12.90 -2.30
CA TYR A 274 21.11 12.27 -1.67
C TYR A 274 21.26 12.69 -0.20
N GLU A 275 21.12 13.97 0.11
CA GLU A 275 21.19 14.50 1.46
C GLU A 275 20.12 13.84 2.38
N LEU A 276 18.92 13.65 1.87
CA LEU A 276 17.85 12.98 2.61
C LEU A 276 18.17 11.52 2.91
N ILE A 277 18.71 10.77 1.94
CA ILE A 277 19.13 9.37 2.13
C ILE A 277 20.25 9.26 3.15
N GLU A 278 21.27 10.12 3.04
CA GLU A 278 22.37 10.17 4.01
C GLU A 278 21.87 10.53 5.41
N LYS A 279 20.91 11.45 5.48
CA LYS A 279 20.29 11.85 6.74
C LYS A 279 19.53 10.70 7.38
N PHE A 280 18.73 9.94 6.63
CA PHE A 280 18.09 8.73 7.14
C PHE A 280 19.09 7.78 7.80
N ARG A 281 20.18 7.47 7.12
CA ARG A 281 21.20 6.53 7.60
C ARG A 281 21.96 7.04 8.81
N ARG A 282 22.20 8.34 8.89
CA ARG A 282 22.87 8.98 10.02
C ARG A 282 21.97 9.09 11.24
N GLU A 283 20.71 9.56 11.04
CA GLU A 283 19.80 9.84 12.15
C GLU A 283 19.12 8.59 12.69
N VAL A 284 18.91 7.56 11.86
CA VAL A 284 18.30 6.29 12.24
C VAL A 284 19.22 5.13 11.85
N PRO A 285 20.24 4.85 12.64
CA PRO A 285 21.21 3.77 12.33
C PRO A 285 20.50 2.42 12.13
N GLY A 286 20.86 1.73 11.04
CA GLY A 286 20.27 0.45 10.67
C GLY A 286 18.91 0.54 9.99
N ILE A 287 18.49 1.72 9.54
CA ILE A 287 17.25 1.88 8.77
C ILE A 287 17.33 1.15 7.43
N HIS A 288 16.25 0.45 7.08
CA HIS A 288 16.03 -0.11 5.76
C HIS A 288 15.19 0.85 4.93
N LEU A 289 15.71 1.22 3.76
CA LEU A 289 15.05 2.13 2.84
C LEU A 289 14.42 1.34 1.70
N ARG A 290 13.12 1.54 1.54
CA ARG A 290 12.36 1.11 0.38
C ARG A 290 12.09 2.30 -0.52
N THR A 291 12.20 2.11 -1.83
CA THR A 291 11.82 3.13 -2.81
C THR A 291 11.07 2.56 -4.01
N THR A 292 10.42 3.44 -4.72
CA THR A 292 9.83 3.18 -6.03
C THR A 292 10.44 4.13 -7.04
N LEU A 293 10.89 3.59 -8.17
CA LEU A 293 11.46 4.34 -9.29
C LEU A 293 10.63 4.17 -10.56
N MET A 294 10.77 5.09 -11.49
CA MET A 294 10.04 5.09 -12.76
C MET A 294 11.05 5.31 -13.90
N VAL A 295 10.97 4.48 -14.94
CA VAL A 295 11.77 4.59 -16.15
C VAL A 295 10.90 4.91 -17.35
N GLY A 296 11.49 5.51 -18.39
CA GLY A 296 10.78 5.80 -19.63
C GLY A 296 9.76 6.92 -19.52
N PHE A 297 9.87 7.80 -18.53
CA PHE A 297 9.04 9.00 -18.46
C PHE A 297 9.31 9.93 -19.66
N PRO A 298 8.31 10.61 -20.24
CA PRO A 298 8.50 11.47 -21.42
C PRO A 298 9.67 12.43 -21.29
N GLY A 299 10.61 12.32 -22.22
CA GLY A 299 11.84 13.12 -22.26
C GLY A 299 13.02 12.58 -21.44
N GLU A 300 12.94 11.35 -20.91
CA GLU A 300 14.08 10.67 -20.29
C GLU A 300 15.12 10.32 -21.35
N THR A 301 16.33 10.85 -21.19
CA THR A 301 17.46 10.56 -22.07
C THR A 301 18.23 9.33 -21.59
N GLU A 302 19.19 8.88 -22.39
CA GLU A 302 20.10 7.79 -21.96
C GLU A 302 20.96 8.23 -20.78
N GLU A 303 21.41 9.49 -20.78
CA GLU A 303 22.18 10.05 -19.67
C GLU A 303 21.37 10.10 -18.37
N ASP A 304 20.07 10.44 -18.43
CA ASP A 304 19.18 10.41 -17.27
C ASP A 304 19.04 8.99 -16.71
N PHE A 305 18.94 7.99 -17.60
CA PHE A 305 18.84 6.59 -17.19
C PHE A 305 20.15 6.05 -16.60
N GLU A 306 21.30 6.36 -17.19
CA GLU A 306 22.62 6.00 -16.63
C GLU A 306 22.80 6.62 -15.24
N GLU A 307 22.40 7.89 -15.06
CA GLU A 307 22.42 8.54 -13.76
C GLU A 307 21.53 7.84 -12.72
N LEU A 308 20.38 7.33 -13.16
CA LEU A 308 19.48 6.53 -12.31
C LEU A 308 20.12 5.20 -11.88
N LYS A 309 20.80 4.48 -12.78
CA LYS A 309 21.54 3.26 -12.45
C LYS A 309 22.67 3.53 -11.45
N GLU A 310 23.46 4.58 -11.69
CA GLU A 310 24.52 5.01 -10.75
C GLU A 310 23.96 5.34 -9.36
N PHE A 311 22.80 5.98 -9.32
CA PHE A 311 22.12 6.30 -8.08
C PHE A 311 21.73 5.03 -7.31
N VAL A 312 21.13 4.04 -7.96
CA VAL A 312 20.76 2.77 -7.34
C VAL A 312 21.98 2.03 -6.80
N GLN A 313 23.09 2.01 -7.57
CA GLN A 313 24.36 1.41 -7.14
C GLN A 313 24.93 2.08 -5.89
N LYS A 314 24.86 3.41 -5.82
CA LYS A 314 25.40 4.18 -4.66
C LYS A 314 24.47 4.11 -3.47
N ALA A 315 23.16 4.27 -3.70
CA ALA A 315 22.16 4.30 -2.65
C ALA A 315 21.97 2.92 -2.00
N ARG A 316 22.10 1.82 -2.77
CA ARG A 316 21.95 0.44 -2.27
C ARG A 316 20.69 0.31 -1.42
N PHE A 317 19.54 0.51 -2.05
CA PHE A 317 18.26 0.37 -1.37
C PHE A 317 18.05 -1.07 -0.89
N ASP A 318 17.53 -1.21 0.33
CA ASP A 318 17.19 -2.51 0.89
C ASP A 318 16.05 -3.16 0.12
N ARG A 319 15.11 -2.33 -0.35
CA ARG A 319 13.97 -2.72 -1.17
C ARG A 319 13.73 -1.67 -2.25
N MET A 320 13.52 -2.11 -3.47
CA MET A 320 13.19 -1.21 -4.57
C MET A 320 12.23 -1.90 -5.52
N GLY A 321 11.16 -1.20 -5.89
CA GLY A 321 10.34 -1.51 -7.05
C GLY A 321 10.56 -0.47 -8.14
N ALA A 322 10.45 -0.87 -9.40
CA ALA A 322 10.47 0.05 -10.52
C ALA A 322 9.30 -0.23 -11.48
N PHE A 323 8.89 0.80 -12.20
CA PHE A 323 7.82 0.74 -13.21
C PHE A 323 8.24 1.44 -14.48
N ALA A 324 7.84 0.90 -15.63
CA ALA A 324 7.81 1.64 -16.87
C ALA A 324 6.70 2.69 -16.81
N TYR A 325 6.96 3.90 -17.32
CA TYR A 325 5.92 4.91 -17.41
C TYR A 325 4.76 4.44 -18.28
N SER A 326 3.56 4.58 -17.75
CA SER A 326 2.29 4.40 -18.44
C SER A 326 1.55 5.74 -18.43
N GLU A 327 1.11 6.20 -19.60
CA GLU A 327 0.32 7.41 -19.70
C GLU A 327 -1.04 7.24 -19.05
N GLU A 328 -1.38 8.18 -18.17
CA GLU A 328 -2.67 8.22 -17.47
C GLU A 328 -3.45 9.46 -17.87
N GLU A 329 -4.61 9.25 -18.47
CA GLU A 329 -5.50 10.30 -18.95
C GLU A 329 -5.82 11.34 -17.87
N GLY A 330 -5.87 12.62 -18.24
CA GLY A 330 -6.15 13.75 -17.36
C GLY A 330 -5.01 14.14 -16.43
N THR A 331 -3.86 13.44 -16.49
CA THR A 331 -2.65 13.84 -15.75
C THR A 331 -1.92 14.96 -16.49
N TYR A 332 -1.14 15.75 -15.75
CA TYR A 332 -0.34 16.80 -16.38
C TYR A 332 0.61 16.26 -17.45
N ALA A 333 1.20 15.09 -17.25
CA ALA A 333 2.10 14.48 -18.21
C ALA A 333 1.37 14.13 -19.52
N ALA A 334 0.22 13.49 -19.45
CA ALA A 334 -0.58 13.13 -20.62
C ALA A 334 -1.04 14.36 -21.43
N GLU A 335 -1.31 15.47 -20.75
CA GLU A 335 -1.77 16.71 -21.43
C GLU A 335 -0.65 17.58 -22.00
N ASN A 336 0.59 17.47 -21.47
CA ASN A 336 1.65 18.42 -21.77
C ASN A 336 2.92 17.79 -22.36
N TYR A 337 3.05 16.46 -22.32
CA TYR A 337 4.24 15.78 -22.85
C TYR A 337 3.82 14.71 -23.85
N GLU A 338 4.60 14.58 -24.90
CA GLU A 338 4.47 13.47 -25.85
C GLU A 338 5.24 12.25 -25.30
N ASP A 339 4.57 11.11 -25.18
CA ASP A 339 5.20 9.84 -24.82
C ASP A 339 5.88 9.23 -26.04
N SER A 340 7.07 9.76 -26.38
CA SER A 340 7.84 9.39 -27.55
C SER A 340 8.83 8.24 -27.33
N ILE A 341 8.95 7.73 -26.08
CA ILE A 341 9.87 6.62 -25.79
C ILE A 341 9.16 5.29 -26.12
N PRO A 342 9.70 4.49 -27.05
CA PRO A 342 9.10 3.19 -27.38
C PRO A 342 8.96 2.27 -26.16
N GLN A 343 7.90 1.48 -26.13
CA GLN A 343 7.63 0.58 -25.00
C GLN A 343 8.75 -0.44 -24.79
N GLU A 344 9.39 -0.89 -25.88
CA GLU A 344 10.53 -1.81 -25.80
C GLU A 344 11.73 -1.17 -25.09
N VAL A 345 11.97 0.12 -25.29
CA VAL A 345 13.04 0.86 -24.58
C VAL A 345 12.72 0.99 -23.10
N LYS A 346 11.47 1.33 -22.77
CA LYS A 346 11.01 1.37 -21.37
C LYS A 346 11.19 0.03 -20.68
N GLN A 347 10.83 -1.07 -21.36
CA GLN A 347 10.97 -2.42 -20.80
C GLN A 347 12.44 -2.80 -20.60
N VAL A 348 13.32 -2.53 -21.56
CA VAL A 348 14.76 -2.77 -21.42
C VAL A 348 15.34 -2.03 -20.23
N ARG A 349 15.02 -0.73 -20.08
CA ARG A 349 15.45 0.07 -18.93
C ARG A 349 14.92 -0.48 -17.59
N LEU A 350 13.68 -0.93 -17.57
CA LEU A 350 13.09 -1.55 -16.40
C LEU A 350 13.84 -2.84 -16.02
N ASP A 351 14.07 -3.72 -16.99
CA ASP A 351 14.74 -5.00 -16.78
C ASP A 351 16.18 -4.81 -16.28
N GLU A 352 16.94 -3.86 -16.87
CA GLU A 352 18.29 -3.51 -16.43
C GLU A 352 18.31 -2.98 -14.99
N LEU A 353 17.38 -2.08 -14.65
CA LEU A 353 17.32 -1.49 -13.31
C LEU A 353 16.94 -2.53 -12.26
N MET A 354 16.00 -3.43 -12.59
CA MET A 354 15.58 -4.51 -11.69
C MET A 354 16.66 -5.58 -11.52
N ALA A 355 17.41 -5.91 -12.58
CA ALA A 355 18.56 -6.81 -12.48
C ALA A 355 19.64 -6.25 -11.53
N LEU A 356 19.94 -4.96 -11.66
CA LEU A 356 20.87 -4.28 -10.74
C LEU A 356 20.39 -4.34 -9.28
N GLN A 357 19.12 -4.10 -9.03
CA GLN A 357 18.56 -4.19 -7.68
C GLN A 357 18.58 -5.63 -7.16
N GLN A 358 18.35 -6.62 -8.00
CA GLN A 358 18.44 -8.03 -7.60
C GLN A 358 19.85 -8.39 -7.07
N GLU A 359 20.90 -7.95 -7.74
CA GLU A 359 22.29 -8.14 -7.28
C GLU A 359 22.53 -7.46 -5.92
N ILE A 360 22.04 -6.23 -5.75
CA ILE A 360 22.14 -5.50 -4.48
C ILE A 360 21.37 -6.22 -3.37
N SER A 361 20.16 -6.69 -3.66
CA SER A 361 19.32 -7.39 -2.70
C SER A 361 19.96 -8.71 -2.25
N ALA A 362 20.52 -9.48 -3.18
CA ALA A 362 21.24 -10.72 -2.88
C ALA A 362 22.43 -10.46 -1.95
N ASP A 363 23.26 -9.45 -2.24
CA ASP A 363 24.41 -9.09 -1.40
C ASP A 363 23.95 -8.64 0.01
N LEU A 364 22.94 -7.79 0.11
CA LEU A 364 22.40 -7.34 1.40
C LEU A 364 21.77 -8.49 2.20
N SER A 365 21.10 -9.43 1.54
CA SER A 365 20.53 -10.62 2.18
C SER A 365 21.62 -11.57 2.69
N HIS A 366 22.66 -11.83 1.91
CA HIS A 366 23.81 -12.64 2.32
C HIS A 366 24.54 -12.04 3.54
N ASN A 367 24.64 -10.72 3.63
CA ASN A 367 25.26 -10.05 4.77
C ASN A 367 24.47 -10.21 6.08
N LYS A 368 23.23 -10.71 6.04
CA LYS A 368 22.42 -11.01 7.23
C LYS A 368 22.67 -12.42 7.80
N ILE A 369 23.38 -13.30 7.08
CA ILE A 369 23.68 -14.66 7.54
C ILE A 369 24.50 -14.60 8.84
N GLY A 370 24.06 -15.34 9.84
CA GLY A 370 24.63 -15.36 11.19
C GLY A 370 24.11 -14.28 12.14
N GLN A 371 23.35 -13.29 11.62
CA GLN A 371 22.71 -12.28 12.45
C GLN A 371 21.41 -12.80 13.07
N GLU A 372 20.98 -12.15 14.14
CA GLU A 372 19.78 -12.50 14.90
C GLU A 372 18.74 -11.39 14.80
N PHE A 373 17.50 -11.78 14.50
CA PHE A 373 16.38 -10.85 14.34
C PHE A 373 15.17 -11.28 15.16
N LYS A 374 14.41 -10.28 15.65
CA LYS A 374 13.04 -10.47 16.12
C LYS A 374 12.15 -10.66 14.90
N VAL A 375 11.47 -11.81 14.81
CA VAL A 375 10.62 -12.20 13.67
C VAL A 375 9.20 -12.45 14.17
N ILE A 376 8.21 -11.86 13.51
CA ILE A 376 6.79 -12.20 13.69
C ILE A 376 6.43 -13.33 12.74
N ILE A 377 5.72 -14.34 13.21
CA ILE A 377 5.22 -15.43 12.35
C ILE A 377 3.89 -15.01 11.75
N ASP A 378 3.80 -15.01 10.42
CA ASP A 378 2.57 -14.70 9.70
C ASP A 378 1.72 -15.94 9.48
N ARG A 379 2.33 -17.02 8.95
CA ARG A 379 1.61 -18.25 8.56
C ARG A 379 2.50 -19.48 8.59
N LYS A 380 1.87 -20.65 8.37
CA LYS A 380 2.57 -21.89 8.08
C LYS A 380 2.28 -22.32 6.66
N GLU A 381 3.32 -22.66 5.92
CA GLU A 381 3.27 -23.11 4.53
C GLU A 381 4.14 -24.36 4.35
N GLY A 382 3.51 -25.49 4.08
CA GLY A 382 4.22 -26.77 3.98
C GLY A 382 5.07 -27.09 5.21
N GLU A 383 6.37 -27.23 5.01
CA GLU A 383 7.36 -27.53 6.05
C GLU A 383 7.91 -26.26 6.74
N TYR A 384 7.53 -25.06 6.30
CA TYR A 384 8.05 -23.82 6.83
C TYR A 384 6.99 -23.02 7.60
N TYR A 385 7.44 -22.32 8.62
CA TYR A 385 6.79 -21.14 9.16
C TYR A 385 7.34 -19.92 8.46
N ILE A 386 6.46 -19.08 7.99
CA ILE A 386 6.78 -17.85 7.27
C ILE A 386 6.60 -16.68 8.22
N GLY A 387 7.63 -15.85 8.31
CA GLY A 387 7.61 -14.68 9.17
C GLY A 387 8.32 -13.50 8.54
N ARG A 388 8.34 -12.38 9.26
CA ARG A 388 8.98 -11.14 8.81
C ARG A 388 9.77 -10.49 9.95
N THR A 389 10.81 -9.78 9.57
CA THR A 389 11.52 -8.87 10.48
C THR A 389 10.85 -7.50 10.55
N GLN A 390 11.35 -6.61 11.42
CA GLN A 390 10.91 -5.21 11.41
C GLN A 390 11.24 -4.47 10.11
N PHE A 391 12.04 -5.04 9.23
CA PHE A 391 12.51 -4.45 7.99
C PHE A 391 11.69 -4.88 6.76
N ASP A 392 10.66 -5.71 6.96
CA ASP A 392 9.92 -6.33 5.87
C ASP A 392 8.42 -6.09 6.06
N SER A 393 7.81 -5.42 5.07
CA SER A 393 6.37 -5.17 5.02
C SER A 393 5.62 -6.43 4.59
N PRO A 394 4.44 -6.71 5.14
CA PRO A 394 3.62 -7.83 4.68
C PRO A 394 3.29 -7.70 3.18
N GLU A 395 3.19 -8.84 2.50
CA GLU A 395 2.72 -9.00 1.11
C GLU A 395 3.64 -8.47 0.01
N VAL A 396 4.57 -7.56 0.33
CA VAL A 396 5.36 -6.86 -0.70
C VAL A 396 6.87 -6.98 -0.53
N ASP A 397 7.35 -7.35 0.66
CA ASP A 397 8.78 -7.51 0.94
C ASP A 397 9.12 -9.00 1.18
N PRO A 398 10.41 -9.38 1.11
CA PRO A 398 10.89 -10.73 1.40
C PRO A 398 10.52 -11.27 2.76
N GLU A 399 10.52 -12.58 2.87
CA GLU A 399 10.08 -13.32 4.05
C GLU A 399 11.24 -14.04 4.75
N VAL A 400 11.00 -14.46 5.97
CA VAL A 400 11.90 -15.34 6.74
C VAL A 400 11.27 -16.71 6.82
N LEU A 401 11.92 -17.70 6.20
CA LEU A 401 11.49 -19.10 6.18
C LEU A 401 12.16 -19.87 7.33
N ILE A 402 11.36 -20.40 8.23
CA ILE A 402 11.81 -21.14 9.41
C ILE A 402 11.32 -22.58 9.31
N LYS A 403 12.22 -23.55 9.16
CA LYS A 403 11.83 -24.94 9.06
C LYS A 403 11.17 -25.44 10.36
N ALA A 404 10.05 -26.11 10.21
CA ALA A 404 9.24 -26.52 11.37
C ALA A 404 9.96 -27.52 12.29
N ASP A 405 10.65 -28.51 11.74
CA ASP A 405 11.45 -29.53 12.47
C ASP A 405 10.84 -30.03 13.77
N GLY A 406 9.51 -30.29 13.77
CA GLY A 406 8.76 -30.71 14.95
C GLY A 406 8.42 -29.60 15.94
N LYS A 407 8.89 -28.38 15.76
CA LYS A 407 8.52 -27.21 16.59
C LYS A 407 7.13 -26.70 16.20
N ARG A 408 6.41 -26.19 17.17
CA ARG A 408 5.11 -25.53 16.96
C ARG A 408 5.23 -24.03 17.22
N LEU A 409 5.21 -23.23 16.15
CA LEU A 409 5.16 -21.78 16.23
C LEU A 409 3.73 -21.28 16.00
N PHE A 410 3.43 -20.08 16.48
CA PHE A 410 2.09 -19.51 16.42
C PHE A 410 2.10 -18.21 15.62
N SER A 411 1.16 -18.09 14.68
CA SER A 411 0.91 -16.85 13.94
C SER A 411 0.67 -15.67 14.90
N GLY A 412 1.23 -14.52 14.59
CA GLY A 412 1.18 -13.31 15.41
C GLY A 412 2.04 -13.35 16.69
N ARG A 413 2.92 -14.34 16.84
CA ARG A 413 3.92 -14.35 17.91
C ARG A 413 5.30 -14.03 17.39
N PHE A 414 6.07 -13.35 18.21
CA PHE A 414 7.46 -12.98 17.95
C PHE A 414 8.40 -14.05 18.48
N TYR A 415 9.45 -14.31 17.72
CA TYR A 415 10.52 -15.23 18.05
C TYR A 415 11.88 -14.62 17.71
N GLN A 416 12.93 -14.99 18.43
CA GLN A 416 14.30 -14.69 18.05
C GLN A 416 14.77 -15.74 17.04
N VAL A 417 15.29 -15.26 15.92
CA VAL A 417 15.66 -16.10 14.78
C VAL A 417 17.09 -15.75 14.36
N ARG A 418 17.95 -16.74 14.26
CA ARG A 418 19.27 -16.60 13.63
C ARG A 418 19.14 -16.95 12.15
N ILE A 419 19.60 -16.06 11.28
CA ILE A 419 19.61 -16.31 9.84
C ILE A 419 20.73 -17.30 9.52
N THR A 420 20.38 -18.39 8.86
CA THR A 420 21.31 -19.48 8.52
C THR A 420 21.66 -19.50 7.04
N ASN A 421 20.80 -18.98 6.20
CA ASN A 421 21.00 -18.88 4.75
C ASN A 421 20.17 -17.73 4.16
N ALA A 422 20.49 -17.33 2.94
CA ALA A 422 19.72 -16.37 2.16
C ALA A 422 19.75 -16.76 0.69
N ASP A 423 18.67 -16.50 -0.03
CA ASP A 423 18.65 -16.47 -1.48
C ASP A 423 18.56 -15.02 -1.99
N ASP A 424 18.20 -14.82 -3.25
CA ASP A 424 18.13 -13.47 -3.87
C ASP A 424 17.16 -12.53 -3.13
N PHE A 425 16.15 -13.08 -2.48
CA PHE A 425 15.09 -12.31 -1.83
C PHE A 425 14.89 -12.74 -0.37
N ASP A 426 14.60 -14.03 -0.14
CA ASP A 426 14.16 -14.53 1.15
C ASP A 426 15.32 -14.95 2.08
N LEU A 427 15.04 -14.94 3.36
CA LEU A 427 15.97 -15.37 4.40
C LEU A 427 15.52 -16.74 4.97
N PHE A 428 16.50 -17.57 5.31
CA PHE A 428 16.24 -18.82 6.02
C PHE A 428 16.82 -18.71 7.43
N GLY A 429 16.07 -19.19 8.42
CA GLY A 429 16.48 -19.05 9.80
C GLY A 429 16.04 -20.17 10.71
N GLU A 430 16.62 -20.17 11.89
CA GLU A 430 16.30 -21.10 12.99
C GLU A 430 15.96 -20.33 14.25
N ILE A 431 15.04 -20.87 15.06
CA ILE A 431 14.69 -20.32 16.38
C ILE A 431 15.83 -20.56 17.35
N ILE A 432 16.22 -19.52 18.09
CA ILE A 432 17.25 -19.54 19.15
C ILE A 432 16.64 -19.37 20.52
#